data_c78179c4402a2bb18ced821125c3e548
#
_entry.id   c78179c4402a2bb18ced821125c3e548
#
_cell.length_a   1.000
_cell.length_b   1.000
_cell.length_c   1.000
_cell.angle_alpha   90.00
_cell.angle_beta   90.00
_cell.angle_gamma   90.00
#
_symmetry.space_group_name_H-M   'P 1'
#
loop_
_entity.id
_entity.type
_entity.pdbx_description
1 polymer ?
#
loop_
_entity_poly.entity_id
_entity_poly.type
_entity_poly.pdbx_seq_one_letter_code
_entity_poly.pdbx_strand_id
1 'polypeptide(L)'
;MLVSVVLNIMNEENHIADLLDSLVIQEGPIEVVVVDANSRDRTREIVERYVQQYPGLVKMYIKPGSRGLSTNFGISQAKGEIIAFTGGDCIANPFWIKELRKSVMEGNAVVAGKTINMGLKAWEELDRVELLYRGVDLSYPSCNEAFKREVLEKVGGFDTWFITAEDIDLNFRSVDAGFKIVYNPSAVIYHRTKSTLYRFYKQAFWNGAGRKQLTLKHGRLWGNYDPMRMFKQKMTFWSFTRLVVAIMGYIGFKLFDAKGPYAKKLLKAK
;
A
#
# COMPACT_ATOMS: atom_id res chain seq x y z
N MET A 1 11.28 -20.53 -2.79
CA MET A 1 9.96 -19.96 -2.42
C MET A 1 9.44 -19.15 -3.60
N LEU A 2 8.23 -19.46 -4.06
CA LEU A 2 7.53 -18.69 -5.08
C LEU A 2 7.03 -17.36 -4.49
N VAL A 3 7.27 -16.26 -5.20
CA VAL A 3 6.73 -14.95 -4.84
C VAL A 3 5.59 -14.61 -5.78
N SER A 4 4.41 -14.34 -5.25
CA SER A 4 3.28 -13.77 -6.00
C SER A 4 3.28 -12.26 -5.82
N VAL A 5 3.49 -11.52 -6.91
CA VAL A 5 3.33 -10.07 -6.92
C VAL A 5 1.88 -9.75 -7.23
N VAL A 6 1.16 -9.24 -6.25
CA VAL A 6 -0.27 -8.89 -6.38
C VAL A 6 -0.41 -7.39 -6.64
N LEU A 7 -1.03 -7.05 -7.77
CA LEU A 7 -1.29 -5.69 -8.22
C LEU A 7 -2.78 -5.41 -8.22
N ASN A 8 -3.20 -4.37 -7.52
CA ASN A 8 -4.53 -3.79 -7.70
C ASN A 8 -4.39 -2.50 -8.54
N ILE A 9 -5.02 -2.46 -9.69
CA ILE A 9 -4.88 -1.35 -10.64
C ILE A 9 -6.23 -0.77 -11.04
N MET A 10 -6.24 0.54 -11.36
CA MET A 10 -7.39 1.22 -11.95
C MET A 10 -6.97 2.50 -12.67
N ASN A 11 -7.13 2.52 -14.02
CA ASN A 11 -6.78 3.65 -14.88
C ASN A 11 -5.28 4.04 -14.78
N GLU A 12 -4.42 3.09 -15.14
CA GLU A 12 -2.95 3.20 -15.09
C GLU A 12 -2.32 3.07 -16.49
N GLU A 13 -3.02 3.42 -17.57
CA GLU A 13 -2.53 3.28 -18.96
C GLU A 13 -1.17 3.94 -19.21
N ASN A 14 -0.86 5.01 -18.46
CA ASN A 14 0.40 5.76 -18.61
C ASN A 14 1.59 5.14 -17.87
N HIS A 15 1.35 4.15 -16.99
CA HIS A 15 2.39 3.67 -16.06
C HIS A 15 2.51 2.17 -16.00
N ILE A 16 1.42 1.43 -16.28
CA ILE A 16 1.37 -0.01 -16.07
C ILE A 16 2.40 -0.78 -16.91
N ALA A 17 2.73 -0.30 -18.10
CA ALA A 17 3.74 -0.93 -18.95
C ALA A 17 5.12 -0.92 -18.27
N ASP A 18 5.57 0.25 -17.78
CA ASP A 18 6.87 0.40 -17.11
C ASP A 18 6.97 -0.50 -15.86
N LEU A 19 5.86 -0.63 -15.11
CA LEU A 19 5.82 -1.56 -13.98
C LEU A 19 5.98 -3.00 -14.46
N LEU A 20 5.19 -3.45 -15.44
CA LEU A 20 5.24 -4.83 -15.92
C LEU A 20 6.60 -5.16 -16.53
N ASP A 21 7.22 -4.25 -17.29
CA ASP A 21 8.59 -4.41 -17.80
C ASP A 21 9.59 -4.64 -16.66
N SER A 22 9.45 -3.90 -15.56
CA SER A 22 10.30 -4.06 -14.39
C SER A 22 10.05 -5.36 -13.60
N LEU A 23 8.85 -5.95 -13.73
CA LEU A 23 8.49 -7.19 -13.04
C LEU A 23 8.88 -8.45 -13.83
N VAL A 24 8.76 -8.43 -15.17
CA VAL A 24 9.06 -9.64 -15.97
C VAL A 24 10.54 -10.00 -16.00
N ILE A 25 11.42 -9.08 -15.61
CA ILE A 25 12.87 -9.30 -15.51
C ILE A 25 13.34 -9.70 -14.10
N GLN A 26 12.44 -9.80 -13.12
CA GLN A 26 12.80 -10.16 -11.74
C GLN A 26 13.29 -11.61 -11.65
N GLU A 27 14.17 -11.87 -10.67
CA GLU A 27 14.68 -13.22 -10.41
C GLU A 27 13.55 -14.16 -9.94
N GLY A 28 13.32 -15.25 -10.69
CA GLY A 28 12.30 -16.25 -10.37
C GLY A 28 12.65 -17.15 -9.16
N PRO A 29 11.71 -17.99 -8.73
CA PRO A 29 10.35 -18.14 -9.26
C PRO A 29 9.40 -17.04 -8.79
N ILE A 30 8.66 -16.44 -9.73
CA ILE A 30 7.65 -15.42 -9.46
C ILE A 30 6.39 -15.66 -10.32
N GLU A 31 5.27 -15.10 -9.89
CA GLU A 31 4.08 -14.85 -10.70
C GLU A 31 3.57 -13.42 -10.42
N VAL A 32 2.96 -12.83 -11.42
CA VAL A 32 2.34 -11.50 -11.34
C VAL A 32 0.83 -11.64 -11.50
N VAL A 33 0.10 -11.30 -10.44
CA VAL A 33 -1.36 -11.38 -10.38
C VAL A 33 -1.92 -9.97 -10.44
N VAL A 34 -2.37 -9.57 -11.62
CA VAL A 34 -2.96 -8.25 -11.86
C VAL A 34 -4.46 -8.31 -11.66
N VAL A 35 -5.00 -7.46 -10.79
CA VAL A 35 -6.43 -7.32 -10.57
C VAL A 35 -6.88 -5.93 -10.98
N ASP A 36 -7.61 -5.85 -12.07
CA ASP A 36 -8.20 -4.62 -12.57
C ASP A 36 -9.50 -4.30 -11.85
N ALA A 37 -9.54 -3.15 -11.15
CA ALA A 37 -10.70 -2.68 -10.39
C ALA A 37 -11.74 -1.94 -11.26
N ASN A 38 -11.86 -2.27 -12.54
CA ASN A 38 -12.75 -1.69 -13.54
C ASN A 38 -12.19 -0.44 -14.24
N SER A 39 -10.99 -0.53 -14.79
CA SER A 39 -10.40 0.52 -15.64
C SER A 39 -11.27 0.84 -16.86
N ARG A 40 -11.26 2.13 -17.25
CA ARG A 40 -12.01 2.68 -18.39
C ARG A 40 -11.09 3.24 -19.48
N ASP A 41 -9.78 3.22 -19.24
CA ASP A 41 -8.73 3.59 -20.17
C ASP A 41 -8.10 2.33 -20.80
N ARG A 42 -6.97 2.47 -21.45
CA ARG A 42 -6.26 1.37 -22.13
C ARG A 42 -5.50 0.43 -21.18
N THR A 43 -5.63 0.57 -19.87
CA THR A 43 -4.92 -0.26 -18.89
C THR A 43 -5.08 -1.75 -19.19
N ARG A 44 -6.30 -2.23 -19.44
CA ARG A 44 -6.57 -3.66 -19.69
C ARG A 44 -5.89 -4.15 -20.96
N GLU A 45 -6.02 -3.39 -22.06
CA GLU A 45 -5.38 -3.73 -23.33
C GLU A 45 -3.87 -3.89 -23.16
N ILE A 46 -3.24 -3.00 -22.38
CA ILE A 46 -1.82 -3.08 -22.11
C ILE A 46 -1.49 -4.35 -21.33
N VAL A 47 -2.20 -4.65 -20.24
CA VAL A 47 -1.95 -5.83 -19.43
C VAL A 47 -2.18 -7.14 -20.21
N GLU A 48 -3.22 -7.20 -21.05
CA GLU A 48 -3.51 -8.37 -21.89
C GLU A 48 -2.35 -8.72 -22.82
N ARG A 49 -1.63 -7.73 -23.36
CA ARG A 49 -0.41 -7.96 -24.15
C ARG A 49 0.68 -8.67 -23.34
N TYR A 50 0.88 -8.29 -22.07
CA TYR A 50 1.84 -8.97 -21.19
C TYR A 50 1.38 -10.37 -20.81
N VAL A 51 0.08 -10.60 -20.62
CA VAL A 51 -0.46 -11.95 -20.38
C VAL A 51 -0.16 -12.87 -21.58
N GLN A 52 -0.30 -12.35 -22.80
CA GLN A 52 0.01 -13.11 -24.03
C GLN A 52 1.52 -13.32 -24.22
N GLN A 53 2.33 -12.30 -23.92
CA GLN A 53 3.78 -12.35 -24.12
C GLN A 53 4.49 -13.18 -23.04
N TYR A 54 3.96 -13.23 -21.84
CA TYR A 54 4.55 -13.93 -20.68
C TYR A 54 3.54 -14.93 -20.07
N PRO A 55 3.16 -15.98 -20.81
CA PRO A 55 2.17 -16.95 -20.35
C PRO A 55 2.67 -17.69 -19.12
N GLY A 56 1.80 -17.83 -18.11
CA GLY A 56 2.16 -18.44 -16.85
C GLY A 56 2.83 -17.51 -15.84
N LEU A 57 3.53 -16.46 -16.28
CA LEU A 57 4.13 -15.46 -15.41
C LEU A 57 3.13 -14.34 -15.04
N VAL A 58 2.45 -13.75 -16.03
CA VAL A 58 1.48 -12.67 -15.83
C VAL A 58 0.05 -13.20 -16.00
N LYS A 59 -0.80 -12.89 -15.04
CA LYS A 59 -2.23 -13.23 -15.06
C LYS A 59 -3.03 -11.98 -14.78
N MET A 60 -4.17 -11.81 -15.48
CA MET A 60 -5.08 -10.70 -15.25
C MET A 60 -6.45 -11.19 -14.85
N TYR A 61 -7.05 -10.49 -13.89
CA TYR A 61 -8.42 -10.68 -13.42
C TYR A 61 -9.13 -9.33 -13.35
N ILE A 62 -10.46 -9.36 -13.50
CA ILE A 62 -11.30 -8.18 -13.33
C ILE A 62 -12.11 -8.36 -12.05
N LYS A 63 -11.92 -7.47 -11.07
CA LYS A 63 -12.66 -7.48 -9.81
C LYS A 63 -12.99 -6.06 -9.37
N PRO A 64 -14.12 -5.50 -9.80
CA PRO A 64 -14.59 -4.19 -9.34
C PRO A 64 -14.80 -4.16 -7.82
N GLY A 65 -14.49 -3.03 -7.20
CA GLY A 65 -14.71 -2.83 -5.78
C GLY A 65 -13.71 -1.89 -5.13
N SER A 66 -13.67 -1.88 -3.78
CA SER A 66 -12.65 -1.14 -3.04
C SER A 66 -11.26 -1.76 -3.27
N ARG A 67 -10.20 -0.98 -2.99
CA ARG A 67 -8.82 -1.45 -3.09
C ARG A 67 -8.62 -2.74 -2.29
N GLY A 68 -9.04 -2.76 -1.02
CA GLY A 68 -8.92 -3.95 -0.19
C GLY A 68 -9.65 -5.18 -0.76
N LEU A 69 -10.85 -4.99 -1.34
CA LEU A 69 -11.60 -6.09 -1.94
C LEU A 69 -10.87 -6.70 -3.14
N SER A 70 -10.41 -5.85 -4.07
CA SER A 70 -9.71 -6.31 -5.26
C SER A 70 -8.35 -6.93 -4.91
N THR A 71 -7.63 -6.36 -3.93
CA THR A 71 -6.35 -6.93 -3.46
C THR A 71 -6.56 -8.28 -2.79
N ASN A 72 -7.57 -8.45 -1.93
CA ASN A 72 -7.90 -9.73 -1.31
C ASN A 72 -8.27 -10.79 -2.35
N PHE A 73 -8.98 -10.40 -3.39
CA PHE A 73 -9.24 -11.31 -4.51
C PHE A 73 -7.91 -11.72 -5.20
N GLY A 74 -6.99 -10.78 -5.43
CA GLY A 74 -5.66 -11.10 -5.96
C GLY A 74 -4.88 -12.07 -5.07
N ILE A 75 -4.91 -11.87 -3.74
CA ILE A 75 -4.30 -12.79 -2.77
C ILE A 75 -4.89 -14.20 -2.90
N SER A 76 -6.21 -14.33 -3.10
CA SER A 76 -6.86 -15.63 -3.27
C SER A 76 -6.48 -16.34 -4.58
N GLN A 77 -6.09 -15.61 -5.62
CA GLN A 77 -5.61 -16.16 -6.90
C GLN A 77 -4.11 -16.46 -6.90
N ALA A 78 -3.36 -15.88 -5.98
CA ALA A 78 -1.93 -16.05 -5.83
C ALA A 78 -1.58 -17.45 -5.31
N LYS A 79 -0.47 -18.03 -5.81
CA LYS A 79 0.01 -19.37 -5.46
C LYS A 79 1.28 -19.35 -4.61
N GLY A 80 1.95 -18.20 -4.53
CA GLY A 80 3.23 -18.06 -3.84
C GLY A 80 3.12 -18.20 -2.34
N GLU A 81 4.19 -18.65 -1.73
CA GLU A 81 4.39 -18.68 -0.27
C GLU A 81 4.66 -17.29 0.29
N ILE A 82 5.14 -16.40 -0.58
CA ILE A 82 5.37 -14.97 -0.31
C ILE A 82 4.41 -14.18 -1.20
N ILE A 83 3.68 -13.26 -0.61
CA ILE A 83 2.82 -12.31 -1.32
C ILE A 83 3.47 -10.94 -1.22
N ALA A 84 3.92 -10.41 -2.35
CA ALA A 84 4.45 -9.05 -2.45
C ALA A 84 3.43 -8.13 -3.10
N PHE A 85 3.35 -6.89 -2.63
CA PHE A 85 2.44 -5.88 -3.15
C PHE A 85 3.21 -4.74 -3.79
N THR A 86 2.68 -4.21 -4.90
CA THR A 86 3.14 -2.95 -5.50
C THR A 86 1.99 -2.24 -6.21
N GLY A 87 2.18 -0.98 -6.60
CA GLY A 87 1.17 -0.15 -7.25
C GLY A 87 1.38 -0.02 -8.75
N GLY A 88 0.30 0.23 -9.52
CA GLY A 88 0.36 0.41 -10.98
C GLY A 88 1.22 1.60 -11.44
N ASP A 89 1.49 2.56 -10.53
CA ASP A 89 2.33 3.73 -10.75
C ASP A 89 3.77 3.58 -10.19
N CYS A 90 4.20 2.32 -9.99
CA CYS A 90 5.53 2.00 -9.48
C CYS A 90 6.45 1.42 -10.58
N ILE A 91 7.75 1.36 -10.28
CA ILE A 91 8.78 0.62 -11.03
C ILE A 91 9.61 -0.16 -10.01
N ALA A 92 9.80 -1.45 -10.21
CA ALA A 92 10.61 -2.29 -9.34
C ALA A 92 12.09 -2.20 -9.70
N ASN A 93 12.97 -2.08 -8.69
CA ASN A 93 14.39 -2.28 -8.92
C ASN A 93 14.64 -3.73 -9.37
N PRO A 94 15.60 -4.03 -10.27
CA PRO A 94 15.87 -5.38 -10.76
C PRO A 94 16.13 -6.43 -9.67
N PHE A 95 16.55 -6.03 -8.48
CA PHE A 95 16.79 -6.91 -7.34
C PHE A 95 15.68 -6.94 -6.30
N TRP A 96 14.56 -6.28 -6.56
CA TRP A 96 13.48 -6.10 -5.59
C TRP A 96 12.95 -7.44 -5.03
N ILE A 97 12.55 -8.36 -5.90
CA ILE A 97 12.04 -9.68 -5.49
C ILE A 97 13.11 -10.52 -4.81
N LYS A 98 14.35 -10.46 -5.31
CA LYS A 98 15.50 -11.15 -4.70
C LYS A 98 15.68 -10.72 -3.23
N GLU A 99 15.69 -9.42 -2.98
CA GLU A 99 15.89 -8.86 -1.64
C GLU A 99 14.70 -9.13 -0.69
N LEU A 100 13.46 -9.08 -1.19
CA LEU A 100 12.30 -9.49 -0.40
C LEU A 100 12.36 -10.97 -0.04
N ARG A 101 12.62 -11.84 -1.03
CA ARG A 101 12.74 -13.29 -0.82
C ARG A 101 13.85 -13.62 0.19
N LYS A 102 15.02 -12.98 0.05
CA LYS A 102 16.15 -13.13 0.98
C LYS A 102 15.73 -12.83 2.41
N SER A 103 15.12 -11.66 2.66
CA SER A 103 14.63 -11.30 3.99
C SER A 103 13.64 -12.31 4.56
N VAL A 104 12.72 -12.83 3.73
CA VAL A 104 11.77 -13.85 4.18
C VAL A 104 12.46 -15.17 4.50
N MET A 105 13.48 -15.57 3.72
CA MET A 105 14.28 -16.78 3.98
C MET A 105 15.11 -16.66 5.27
N GLU A 106 15.50 -15.46 5.67
CA GLU A 106 16.14 -15.15 6.97
C GLU A 106 15.18 -15.24 8.16
N GLY A 107 13.92 -15.63 7.94
CA GLY A 107 12.92 -15.84 8.98
C GLY A 107 11.92 -14.70 9.19
N ASN A 108 12.04 -13.60 8.45
CA ASN A 108 11.12 -12.47 8.58
C ASN A 108 9.78 -12.78 7.92
N ALA A 109 8.68 -12.61 8.65
CA ALA A 109 7.33 -12.92 8.16
C ALA A 109 6.70 -11.76 7.39
N VAL A 110 7.08 -10.51 7.71
CA VAL A 110 6.65 -9.28 7.01
C VAL A 110 7.88 -8.43 6.73
N VAL A 111 8.03 -8.01 5.48
CA VAL A 111 9.17 -7.21 5.00
C VAL A 111 8.63 -5.97 4.31
N ALA A 112 9.08 -4.80 4.76
CA ALA A 112 8.84 -3.52 4.11
C ALA A 112 10.12 -3.06 3.40
N GLY A 113 10.01 -2.64 2.15
CA GLY A 113 11.15 -2.15 1.37
C GLY A 113 11.27 -0.62 1.36
N LYS A 114 12.32 -0.15 0.69
CA LYS A 114 12.58 1.27 0.48
C LYS A 114 11.79 1.78 -0.72
N THR A 115 10.88 2.72 -0.47
CA THR A 115 10.14 3.42 -1.53
C THR A 115 10.82 4.75 -1.82
N ILE A 116 11.20 4.97 -3.08
CA ILE A 116 11.79 6.22 -3.58
C ILE A 116 10.75 6.93 -4.43
N ASN A 117 10.32 8.11 -4.01
CA ASN A 117 9.38 8.91 -4.77
C ASN A 117 10.07 9.53 -6.01
N MET A 118 9.36 9.54 -7.15
CA MET A 118 9.79 10.18 -8.39
C MET A 118 8.71 11.14 -8.90
N GLY A 119 9.09 12.32 -9.34
CA GLY A 119 8.17 13.28 -9.95
C GLY A 119 8.57 14.73 -9.73
N LEU A 120 7.71 15.56 -9.17
CA LEU A 120 8.06 16.93 -8.83
C LEU A 120 8.94 16.96 -7.58
N LYS A 121 10.14 17.54 -7.68
CA LYS A 121 11.14 17.57 -6.59
C LYS A 121 10.55 17.99 -5.24
N ALA A 122 9.68 18.99 -5.22
CA ALA A 122 9.02 19.47 -4.01
C ALA A 122 8.13 18.41 -3.33
N TRP A 123 7.70 17.37 -4.03
CA TRP A 123 6.86 16.28 -3.52
C TRP A 123 7.64 14.99 -3.32
N GLU A 124 8.75 14.80 -4.03
CA GLU A 124 9.67 13.67 -3.82
C GLU A 124 10.26 13.69 -2.41
N GLU A 125 10.58 14.89 -1.91
CA GLU A 125 11.19 15.12 -0.61
C GLU A 125 10.19 15.04 0.57
N LEU A 126 8.90 14.78 0.28
CA LEU A 126 7.90 14.69 1.34
C LEU A 126 7.94 13.32 2.02
N ASP A 127 8.43 13.32 3.23
CA ASP A 127 8.45 12.11 4.06
C ASP A 127 7.05 11.61 4.41
N ARG A 128 6.97 10.31 4.64
CA ARG A 128 5.79 9.69 5.24
C ARG A 128 5.71 10.02 6.73
N VAL A 129 4.51 10.05 7.25
CA VAL A 129 4.27 10.21 8.69
C VAL A 129 4.34 8.84 9.35
N GLU A 130 5.40 8.61 10.12
CA GLU A 130 5.60 7.36 10.85
C GLU A 130 4.52 7.17 11.94
N LEU A 131 4.11 5.93 12.13
CA LEU A 131 3.18 5.50 13.16
C LEU A 131 3.80 4.35 13.93
N LEU A 132 4.35 4.65 15.11
CA LEU A 132 5.04 3.67 15.94
C LEU A 132 4.06 2.90 16.83
N TYR A 133 4.10 1.58 16.78
CA TYR A 133 3.33 0.72 17.65
C TYR A 133 4.18 -0.46 18.13
N ARG A 134 4.29 -0.65 19.44
CA ARG A 134 5.16 -1.68 20.05
C ARG A 134 6.60 -1.67 19.50
N GLY A 135 7.14 -0.48 19.24
CA GLY A 135 8.48 -0.30 18.69
C GLY A 135 8.63 -0.59 17.19
N VAL A 136 7.53 -0.82 16.48
CA VAL A 136 7.50 -1.09 15.04
C VAL A 136 6.80 0.08 14.33
N ASP A 137 7.35 0.53 13.20
CA ASP A 137 6.68 1.49 12.33
C ASP A 137 5.64 0.77 11.46
N LEU A 138 4.39 1.18 11.59
CA LEU A 138 3.26 0.61 10.85
C LEU A 138 2.97 1.34 9.54
N SER A 139 3.63 2.48 9.28
CA SER A 139 3.27 3.37 8.18
C SER A 139 3.90 3.00 6.85
N TYR A 140 4.52 1.82 6.73
CA TYR A 140 5.03 1.34 5.46
C TYR A 140 3.89 1.19 4.45
N PRO A 141 4.06 1.72 3.22
CA PRO A 141 3.02 1.62 2.20
C PRO A 141 3.02 0.23 1.58
N SER A 142 1.83 -0.33 1.36
CA SER A 142 1.69 -1.64 0.71
C SER A 142 2.28 -1.70 -0.70
N CYS A 143 2.58 -0.58 -1.34
CA CYS A 143 3.25 -0.61 -2.63
C CYS A 143 4.70 -1.14 -2.58
N ASN A 144 5.25 -1.43 -1.40
CA ASN A 144 6.56 -2.06 -1.22
C ASN A 144 6.60 -2.90 0.06
N GLU A 145 5.70 -3.83 0.17
CA GLU A 145 5.66 -4.79 1.28
C GLU A 145 5.50 -6.22 0.77
N ALA A 146 6.07 -7.15 1.52
CA ALA A 146 5.90 -8.59 1.30
C ALA A 146 5.54 -9.29 2.61
N PHE A 147 4.65 -10.25 2.51
CA PHE A 147 4.15 -11.05 3.62
C PHE A 147 4.33 -12.52 3.32
N LYS A 148 4.72 -13.33 4.29
CA LYS A 148 4.44 -14.76 4.20
C LYS A 148 2.95 -14.97 4.12
N ARG A 149 2.50 -15.91 3.30
CA ARG A 149 1.07 -16.23 3.13
C ARG A 149 0.37 -16.50 4.46
N GLU A 150 1.02 -17.23 5.37
CA GLU A 150 0.50 -17.55 6.70
C GLU A 150 0.11 -16.31 7.52
N VAL A 151 0.80 -15.17 7.33
CA VAL A 151 0.46 -13.90 8.01
C VAL A 151 -0.89 -13.41 7.51
N LEU A 152 -1.07 -13.34 6.18
CA LEU A 152 -2.32 -12.86 5.56
C LEU A 152 -3.51 -13.77 5.90
N GLU A 153 -3.28 -15.08 5.95
CA GLU A 153 -4.29 -16.05 6.36
C GLU A 153 -4.69 -15.84 7.84
N LYS A 154 -3.70 -15.66 8.72
CA LYS A 154 -3.94 -15.45 10.15
C LYS A 154 -4.67 -14.14 10.46
N VAL A 155 -4.34 -13.04 9.74
CA VAL A 155 -4.94 -11.74 10.01
C VAL A 155 -6.15 -11.42 9.12
N GLY A 156 -6.46 -12.24 8.11
CA GLY A 156 -7.64 -12.12 7.26
C GLY A 156 -7.51 -11.12 6.11
N GLY A 157 -6.28 -10.83 5.64
CA GLY A 157 -6.03 -9.91 4.50
C GLY A 157 -6.39 -8.45 4.82
N PHE A 158 -6.71 -7.67 3.77
CA PHE A 158 -7.07 -6.25 3.89
C PHE A 158 -8.52 -6.07 4.37
N ASP A 159 -8.75 -5.13 5.28
CA ASP A 159 -10.11 -4.76 5.68
C ASP A 159 -10.74 -3.85 4.60
N THR A 160 -11.81 -4.34 3.99
CA THR A 160 -12.48 -3.68 2.86
C THR A 160 -13.27 -2.42 3.23
N TRP A 161 -13.43 -2.14 4.52
CA TRP A 161 -14.05 -0.92 5.02
C TRP A 161 -13.18 0.32 4.79
N PHE A 162 -11.86 0.15 4.72
CA PHE A 162 -10.95 1.27 4.54
C PHE A 162 -11.06 1.88 3.13
N ILE A 163 -11.08 3.22 3.08
CA ILE A 163 -10.96 4.00 1.85
C ILE A 163 -9.47 4.17 1.50
N THR A 164 -8.67 4.43 2.52
CA THR A 164 -7.20 4.47 2.50
C THR A 164 -6.67 4.01 3.85
N ALA A 165 -5.36 3.80 3.98
CA ALA A 165 -4.69 3.29 5.18
C ALA A 165 -5.07 1.83 5.52
N GLU A 166 -5.58 1.08 4.55
CA GLU A 166 -5.80 -0.37 4.63
C GLU A 166 -4.52 -1.15 4.86
N ASP A 167 -3.39 -0.61 4.39
CA ASP A 167 -2.03 -1.11 4.62
C ASP A 167 -1.61 -0.95 6.08
N ILE A 168 -1.81 0.23 6.65
CA ILE A 168 -1.51 0.49 8.06
C ILE A 168 -2.38 -0.38 8.98
N ASP A 169 -3.64 -0.59 8.63
CA ASP A 169 -4.53 -1.51 9.35
C ASP A 169 -4.01 -2.96 9.29
N LEU A 170 -3.56 -3.41 8.12
CA LEU A 170 -2.98 -4.73 7.94
C LEU A 170 -1.71 -4.89 8.78
N ASN A 171 -0.83 -3.88 8.76
CA ASN A 171 0.38 -3.84 9.55
C ASN A 171 0.09 -3.87 11.05
N PHE A 172 -0.92 -3.08 11.50
CA PHE A 172 -1.37 -3.08 12.89
C PHE A 172 -1.81 -4.49 13.34
N ARG A 173 -2.70 -5.13 12.55
CA ARG A 173 -3.18 -6.49 12.87
C ARG A 173 -2.07 -7.54 12.81
N SER A 174 -1.10 -7.37 11.92
CA SER A 174 0.07 -8.27 11.84
C SER A 174 0.92 -8.18 13.10
N VAL A 175 1.21 -6.96 13.59
CA VAL A 175 1.97 -6.75 14.82
C VAL A 175 1.19 -7.24 16.05
N ASP A 176 -0.13 -7.03 16.10
CA ASP A 176 -0.98 -7.57 17.17
C ASP A 176 -1.02 -9.09 17.18
N ALA A 177 -0.93 -9.74 16.02
CA ALA A 177 -0.84 -11.19 15.87
C ALA A 177 0.55 -11.76 16.24
N GLY A 178 1.50 -10.89 16.62
CA GLY A 178 2.85 -11.26 17.07
C GLY A 178 3.93 -11.24 15.98
N PHE A 179 3.61 -10.82 14.76
CA PHE A 179 4.59 -10.70 13.69
C PHE A 179 5.38 -9.37 13.77
N LYS A 180 6.65 -9.42 13.40
CA LYS A 180 7.48 -8.20 13.27
C LYS A 180 7.51 -7.77 11.82
N ILE A 181 7.47 -6.46 11.58
CA ILE A 181 7.75 -5.87 10.28
C ILE A 181 9.22 -5.48 10.24
N VAL A 182 9.95 -6.00 9.28
CA VAL A 182 11.38 -5.73 9.11
C VAL A 182 11.59 -4.85 7.89
N TYR A 183 12.34 -3.77 8.05
CA TYR A 183 12.69 -2.88 6.95
C TYR A 183 13.94 -3.37 6.22
N ASN A 184 13.81 -3.64 4.91
CA ASN A 184 14.93 -3.97 4.03
C ASN A 184 15.19 -2.80 3.05
N PRO A 185 16.23 -1.98 3.28
CA PRO A 185 16.53 -0.85 2.40
C PRO A 185 17.02 -1.24 1.00
N SER A 186 17.39 -2.52 0.78
CA SER A 186 17.83 -3.04 -0.53
C SER A 186 16.65 -3.45 -1.42
N ALA A 187 15.47 -3.72 -0.85
CA ALA A 187 14.25 -3.98 -1.60
C ALA A 187 13.62 -2.65 -2.07
N VAL A 188 14.01 -2.18 -3.25
CA VAL A 188 13.69 -0.82 -3.71
C VAL A 188 12.56 -0.82 -4.74
N ILE A 189 11.58 0.05 -4.51
CA ILE A 189 10.53 0.45 -5.46
C ILE A 189 10.63 1.95 -5.71
N TYR A 190 10.53 2.34 -6.98
CA TYR A 190 10.37 3.73 -7.40
C TYR A 190 8.88 4.00 -7.61
N HIS A 191 8.32 4.97 -6.88
CA HIS A 191 6.90 5.29 -6.91
C HIS A 191 6.67 6.69 -7.49
N ARG A 192 5.83 6.79 -8.51
CA ARG A 192 5.50 8.08 -9.13
C ARG A 192 4.60 8.90 -8.23
N THR A 193 5.04 10.12 -7.91
CA THR A 193 4.21 11.08 -7.17
C THR A 193 3.07 11.60 -8.06
N LYS A 194 2.03 12.14 -7.45
CA LYS A 194 0.89 12.69 -8.20
C LYS A 194 1.33 13.89 -9.05
N SER A 195 0.89 13.93 -10.30
CA SER A 195 1.33 14.90 -11.31
C SER A 195 0.63 16.26 -11.23
N THR A 196 -0.43 16.42 -10.43
CA THR A 196 -1.20 17.66 -10.31
C THR A 196 -1.50 18.02 -8.87
N LEU A 197 -1.61 19.32 -8.56
CA LEU A 197 -2.00 19.84 -7.25
C LEU A 197 -3.33 19.28 -6.77
N TYR A 198 -4.31 19.15 -7.66
CA TYR A 198 -5.60 18.56 -7.32
C TYR A 198 -5.45 17.12 -6.82
N ARG A 199 -4.71 16.28 -7.54
CA ARG A 199 -4.49 14.87 -7.14
C ARG A 199 -3.67 14.79 -5.85
N PHE A 200 -2.68 15.66 -5.68
CA PHE A 200 -1.87 15.75 -4.46
C PHE A 200 -2.71 16.06 -3.22
N TYR A 201 -3.53 17.12 -3.27
CA TYR A 201 -4.40 17.48 -2.13
C TYR A 201 -5.57 16.51 -1.94
N LYS A 202 -6.11 15.96 -3.02
CA LYS A 202 -7.11 14.89 -2.93
C LYS A 202 -6.55 13.67 -2.18
N GLN A 203 -5.32 13.27 -2.47
CA GLN A 203 -4.66 12.19 -1.74
C GLN A 203 -4.44 12.55 -0.27
N ALA A 204 -3.99 13.78 0.03
CA ALA A 204 -3.81 14.24 1.40
C ALA A 204 -5.11 14.20 2.21
N PHE A 205 -6.21 14.65 1.62
CA PHE A 205 -7.55 14.60 2.24
C PHE A 205 -7.96 13.16 2.57
N TRP A 206 -7.86 12.24 1.63
CA TRP A 206 -8.23 10.85 1.86
C TRP A 206 -7.28 10.15 2.83
N ASN A 207 -6.00 10.48 2.83
CA ASN A 207 -5.06 9.99 3.85
C ASN A 207 -5.49 10.41 5.26
N GLY A 208 -5.96 11.64 5.42
CA GLY A 208 -6.54 12.11 6.69
C GLY A 208 -7.80 11.33 7.09
N ALA A 209 -8.71 11.09 6.15
CA ALA A 209 -9.90 10.27 6.35
C ALA A 209 -9.53 8.83 6.78
N GLY A 210 -8.56 8.20 6.12
CA GLY A 210 -8.05 6.88 6.49
C GLY A 210 -7.45 6.85 7.90
N ARG A 211 -6.71 7.90 8.30
CA ARG A 211 -6.21 8.02 9.69
C ARG A 211 -7.36 8.13 10.69
N LYS A 212 -8.49 8.73 10.31
CA LYS A 212 -9.70 8.70 11.13
C LYS A 212 -10.29 7.30 11.22
N GLN A 213 -10.35 6.56 10.12
CA GLN A 213 -10.79 5.16 10.12
C GLN A 213 -9.93 4.30 11.06
N LEU A 214 -8.59 4.44 10.99
CA LEU A 214 -7.68 3.75 11.93
C LEU A 214 -8.01 4.09 13.39
N THR A 215 -8.23 5.38 13.71
CA THR A 215 -8.60 5.80 15.07
C THR A 215 -9.93 5.18 15.52
N LEU A 216 -10.91 5.04 14.61
CA LEU A 216 -12.20 4.42 14.92
C LEU A 216 -12.07 2.93 15.20
N LYS A 217 -11.21 2.24 14.47
CA LYS A 217 -11.01 0.79 14.59
C LYS A 217 -10.11 0.41 15.77
N HIS A 218 -8.96 1.07 15.88
CA HIS A 218 -7.88 0.71 16.82
C HIS A 218 -7.80 1.62 18.06
N GLY A 219 -8.66 2.62 18.17
CA GLY A 219 -8.66 3.56 19.30
C GLY A 219 -7.75 4.77 19.08
N ARG A 220 -7.36 5.44 20.16
CA ARG A 220 -6.56 6.67 20.08
C ARG A 220 -5.12 6.36 19.69
N LEU A 221 -4.73 6.73 18.48
CA LEU A 221 -3.38 6.51 17.95
C LEU A 221 -2.48 7.76 18.05
N TRP A 222 -2.97 8.86 18.62
CA TRP A 222 -2.22 10.12 18.66
C TRP A 222 -0.88 10.03 19.39
N GLY A 223 -0.78 9.23 20.45
CA GLY A 223 0.47 8.98 21.17
C GLY A 223 1.47 8.11 20.40
N ASN A 224 1.07 7.51 19.29
CA ASN A 224 1.91 6.67 18.45
C ASN A 224 2.59 7.44 17.31
N TYR A 225 2.22 8.71 17.11
CA TYR A 225 2.92 9.61 16.20
C TYR A 225 4.04 10.32 16.95
N ASP A 226 5.18 10.51 16.29
CA ASP A 226 6.25 11.36 16.80
C ASP A 226 6.15 12.77 16.19
N PRO A 227 5.47 13.72 16.85
CA PRO A 227 5.33 15.08 16.35
C PRO A 227 6.67 15.82 16.33
N MET A 228 7.60 15.51 17.24
CA MET A 228 8.92 16.17 17.28
C MET A 228 9.76 15.78 16.07
N ARG A 229 9.67 14.53 15.62
CA ARG A 229 10.34 14.07 14.40
C ARG A 229 9.73 14.71 13.16
N MET A 230 8.40 14.86 13.13
CA MET A 230 7.70 15.60 12.05
C MET A 230 8.15 17.07 11.96
N PHE A 231 8.42 17.73 13.09
CA PHE A 231 8.89 19.13 13.12
C PHE A 231 10.39 19.25 12.88
N LYS A 232 11.20 18.24 13.19
CA LYS A 232 12.63 18.21 12.91
C LYS A 232 12.95 17.94 11.43
N GLN A 233 12.08 17.23 10.72
CA GLN A 233 12.12 17.12 9.27
C GLN A 233 11.72 18.48 8.68
N LYS A 234 12.44 18.95 7.66
CA LYS A 234 12.22 20.26 7.05
C LYS A 234 10.74 20.50 6.74
N MET A 235 10.07 21.32 7.57
CA MET A 235 8.71 21.78 7.29
C MET A 235 8.73 22.67 6.04
N THR A 236 8.44 22.09 4.90
CA THR A 236 8.26 22.83 3.66
C THR A 236 6.82 23.36 3.56
N PHE A 237 6.60 24.36 2.70
CA PHE A 237 5.25 24.85 2.37
C PHE A 237 4.33 23.66 1.97
N TRP A 238 4.85 22.71 1.20
CA TRP A 238 4.09 21.54 0.74
C TRP A 238 3.75 20.56 1.85
N SER A 239 4.67 20.33 2.79
CA SER A 239 4.38 19.45 3.96
C SER A 239 3.32 20.08 4.87
N PHE A 240 3.40 21.40 5.08
CA PHE A 240 2.41 22.12 5.88
C PHE A 240 1.01 22.09 5.25
N THR A 241 0.88 22.47 3.98
CA THR A 241 -0.41 22.48 3.29
C THR A 241 -0.99 21.07 3.16
N ARG A 242 -0.17 20.04 2.90
CA ARG A 242 -0.57 18.64 2.92
C ARG A 242 -1.16 18.23 4.29
N LEU A 243 -0.51 18.64 5.38
CA LEU A 243 -0.99 18.37 6.74
C LEU A 243 -2.34 19.03 7.01
N VAL A 244 -2.49 20.31 6.66
CA VAL A 244 -3.77 21.04 6.84
C VAL A 244 -4.90 20.31 6.11
N VAL A 245 -4.71 19.93 4.85
CA VAL A 245 -5.71 19.21 4.06
C VAL A 245 -5.98 17.82 4.63
N ALA A 246 -4.97 17.13 5.15
CA ALA A 246 -5.16 15.84 5.82
C ALA A 246 -6.00 15.99 7.12
N ILE A 247 -5.78 17.04 7.91
CA ILE A 247 -6.61 17.35 9.08
C ILE A 247 -8.07 17.61 8.67
N MET A 248 -8.30 18.35 7.58
CA MET A 248 -9.64 18.53 7.02
C MET A 248 -10.29 17.18 6.65
N GLY A 249 -9.56 16.28 6.03
CA GLY A 249 -10.02 14.92 5.72
C GLY A 249 -10.34 14.10 6.98
N TYR A 250 -9.49 14.19 8.00
CA TYR A 250 -9.70 13.52 9.29
C TYR A 250 -10.97 14.00 10.00
N ILE A 251 -11.21 15.32 10.03
CA ILE A 251 -12.40 15.91 10.64
C ILE A 251 -13.64 15.64 9.78
N GLY A 252 -13.52 15.83 8.46
CA GLY A 252 -14.62 15.70 7.50
C GLY A 252 -15.12 14.26 7.32
N PHE A 253 -14.31 13.26 7.64
CA PHE A 253 -14.71 11.85 7.51
C PHE A 253 -16.02 11.51 8.26
N LYS A 254 -16.30 12.16 9.39
CA LYS A 254 -17.57 12.00 10.11
C LYS A 254 -18.80 12.33 9.25
N LEU A 255 -18.65 13.23 8.28
CA LEU A 255 -19.74 13.67 7.41
C LEU A 255 -20.03 12.64 6.29
N PHE A 256 -19.03 11.83 5.91
CA PHE A 256 -19.12 10.88 4.80
C PHE A 256 -19.47 9.44 5.25
N ASP A 257 -19.14 9.05 6.50
CA ASP A 257 -19.30 7.69 7.00
C ASP A 257 -20.16 7.60 8.29
N ALA A 258 -21.25 8.35 8.33
CA ALA A 258 -22.22 8.27 9.44
C ALA A 258 -22.85 6.87 9.63
N LYS A 259 -22.70 5.95 8.65
CA LYS A 259 -23.31 4.61 8.63
C LYS A 259 -22.30 3.45 8.61
N GLY A 260 -20.99 3.73 8.74
CA GLY A 260 -19.96 2.70 8.70
C GLY A 260 -20.04 1.67 9.84
N PRO A 261 -19.49 0.46 9.66
CA PRO A 261 -19.59 -0.64 10.64
C PRO A 261 -19.02 -0.31 12.01
N TYR A 262 -18.08 0.64 12.08
CA TYR A 262 -17.45 1.08 13.32
C TYR A 262 -18.08 2.35 13.93
N ALA A 263 -19.01 3.00 13.23
CA ALA A 263 -19.73 4.19 13.75
C ALA A 263 -20.51 3.89 15.03
N LYS A 264 -21.05 2.67 15.17
CA LYS A 264 -21.76 2.19 16.36
C LYS A 264 -20.85 1.97 17.58
N LYS A 265 -19.56 1.73 17.41
CA LYS A 265 -18.60 1.58 18.53
C LYS A 265 -18.36 2.90 19.26
N LEU A 266 -18.40 4.03 18.54
CA LEU A 266 -18.23 5.36 19.12
C LEU A 266 -19.42 5.82 19.98
N LEU A 267 -20.63 5.35 19.67
CA LEU A 267 -21.84 5.70 20.44
C LEU A 267 -21.90 4.92 21.77
N LYS A 268 -21.18 3.80 21.90
CA LYS A 268 -21.12 3.00 23.14
C LYS A 268 -19.93 3.35 24.03
N ALA A 269 -18.97 4.18 23.56
CA ALA A 269 -17.79 4.60 24.33
C ALA A 269 -17.94 6.02 24.93
N LYS A 270 -19.12 6.59 24.90
CA LYS A 270 -19.57 7.76 25.67
C LYS A 270 -20.49 7.26 26.78
#